data_395cdc3493d8db64fdc5ea098078e6a2
#
_entry.id   395cdc3493d8db64fdc5ea098078e6a2
#
_cell.length_a   1.000
_cell.length_b   1.000
_cell.length_c   1.000
_cell.angle_alpha   90.00
_cell.angle_beta   90.00
_cell.angle_gamma   90.00
#
_symmetry.space_group_name_H-M   'P 1'
#
loop_
_entity.id
_entity.type
_entity.pdbx_description
1 polymer ?
#
loop_
_entity_poly.entity_id
_entity_poly.type
_entity_poly.pdbx_seq_one_letter_code
_entity_poly.pdbx_strand_id
1 'polypeptide(L)'
;MQETASRPVAFRSEGLTLEGILHQPVSAPFPAAAVCHPHPLYGGDMHNYVVVAVCQALAEAGIASLRFNFRGVGRSEGEYGDGLGERADAAAALAYLRQLAAVDPDKVSIVGYSFGAAVALAAADERVAAVAAISPPSLGQSVPDLDIRCPTLLISGEQDEFAPPASLSTLATTIGPQCQMRVVRGADHFWSGYEKELAQVVAQFFRDCLIG
;
A
#
# COMPACT_ATOMS: atom_id res chain seq x y z
N MET A 1 -18.51 8.38 -13.16
CA MET A 1 -17.24 7.61 -13.11
C MET A 1 -16.18 8.45 -13.79
N GLN A 2 -15.08 8.74 -13.12
CA GLN A 2 -13.96 9.40 -13.78
C GLN A 2 -13.31 8.39 -14.75
N GLU A 3 -13.02 8.86 -15.95
CA GLU A 3 -12.28 8.06 -16.92
C GLU A 3 -10.86 7.83 -16.37
N THR A 4 -10.45 6.56 -16.26
CA THR A 4 -9.12 6.18 -15.80
C THR A 4 -8.41 5.39 -16.88
N ALA A 5 -7.15 5.69 -17.12
CA ALA A 5 -6.31 4.92 -18.01
C ALA A 5 -5.37 4.03 -17.18
N SER A 6 -5.13 2.80 -17.65
CA SER A 6 -4.12 1.93 -17.06
C SER A 6 -3.08 1.54 -18.10
N ARG A 7 -1.82 1.51 -17.71
CA ARG A 7 -0.72 1.10 -18.59
C ARG A 7 0.35 0.31 -17.84
N PRO A 8 0.99 -0.66 -18.49
CA PRO A 8 2.16 -1.31 -17.95
C PRO A 8 3.31 -0.32 -17.86
N VAL A 9 4.12 -0.47 -16.80
CA VAL A 9 5.32 0.32 -16.54
C VAL A 9 6.45 -0.58 -16.05
N ALA A 10 7.68 -0.08 -16.15
CA ALA A 10 8.84 -0.65 -15.50
C ALA A 10 9.65 0.46 -14.84
N PHE A 11 10.23 0.19 -13.70
CA PHE A 11 11.07 1.14 -12.97
C PHE A 11 12.25 0.42 -12.29
N ARG A 12 13.24 1.18 -11.83
CA ARG A 12 14.49 0.62 -11.28
C ARG A 12 14.48 0.65 -9.76
N SER A 13 14.89 -0.46 -9.14
CA SER A 13 15.15 -0.62 -7.71
C SER A 13 16.51 -1.29 -7.53
N GLU A 14 17.49 -0.60 -6.95
CA GLU A 14 18.83 -1.14 -6.65
C GLU A 14 19.48 -1.88 -7.82
N GLY A 15 19.31 -1.38 -9.04
CA GLY A 15 19.83 -2.04 -10.24
C GLY A 15 18.90 -3.07 -10.87
N LEU A 16 17.86 -3.53 -10.18
CA LEU A 16 16.83 -4.43 -10.71
C LEU A 16 15.77 -3.67 -11.51
N THR A 17 15.16 -4.33 -12.48
CA THR A 17 13.97 -3.83 -13.18
C THR A 17 12.73 -4.46 -12.57
N LEU A 18 11.80 -3.65 -12.09
CA LEU A 18 10.51 -4.11 -11.56
C LEU A 18 9.38 -3.75 -12.51
N GLU A 19 8.43 -4.68 -12.66
CA GLU A 19 7.23 -4.46 -13.44
C GLU A 19 6.09 -3.91 -12.59
N GLY A 20 5.22 -3.11 -13.22
CA GLY A 20 4.02 -2.62 -12.55
C GLY A 20 2.93 -2.23 -13.53
N ILE A 21 1.79 -1.85 -12.98
CA ILE A 21 0.66 -1.26 -13.71
C ILE A 21 0.30 0.06 -13.02
N LEU A 22 0.40 1.13 -13.79
CA LEU A 22 0.03 2.47 -13.36
C LEU A 22 -1.41 2.76 -13.80
N HIS A 23 -2.27 3.08 -12.85
CA HIS A 23 -3.63 3.59 -13.06
C HIS A 23 -3.60 5.10 -12.83
N GLN A 24 -4.14 5.87 -13.78
CA GLN A 24 -4.08 7.33 -13.73
C GLN A 24 -5.46 7.94 -13.96
N PRO A 25 -5.86 8.97 -13.18
CA PRO A 25 -6.94 9.88 -13.56
C PRO A 25 -6.60 10.64 -14.85
N VAL A 26 -7.62 11.16 -15.52
CA VAL A 26 -7.42 11.95 -16.75
C VAL A 26 -6.94 13.37 -16.47
N SER A 27 -7.34 13.95 -15.35
CA SER A 27 -7.02 15.35 -15.00
C SER A 27 -5.85 15.44 -14.04
N ALA A 28 -4.78 16.08 -14.46
CA ALA A 28 -3.59 16.36 -13.65
C ALA A 28 -3.61 17.80 -13.09
N PRO A 29 -2.81 18.11 -12.02
CA PRO A 29 -2.04 17.16 -11.21
C PRO A 29 -2.94 16.34 -10.28
N PHE A 30 -2.53 15.11 -9.96
CA PHE A 30 -3.27 14.21 -9.07
C PHE A 30 -2.36 13.59 -8.00
N PRO A 31 -2.92 13.25 -6.82
CA PRO A 31 -2.22 12.45 -5.82
C PRO A 31 -1.98 11.02 -6.32
N ALA A 32 -1.01 10.33 -5.73
CA ALA A 32 -0.69 8.97 -6.13
C ALA A 32 -0.37 8.06 -4.93
N ALA A 33 -0.59 6.75 -5.07
CA ALA A 33 -0.23 5.76 -4.09
C ALA A 33 0.50 4.55 -4.72
N ALA A 34 1.60 4.12 -4.11
CA ALA A 34 2.21 2.82 -4.37
C ALA A 34 1.42 1.73 -3.62
N VAL A 35 1.17 0.58 -4.26
CA VAL A 35 0.35 -0.51 -3.72
C VAL A 35 1.18 -1.79 -3.63
N CYS A 36 1.49 -2.21 -2.41
CA CYS A 36 2.33 -3.34 -2.08
C CYS A 36 1.50 -4.61 -1.89
N HIS A 37 1.83 -5.66 -2.63
CA HIS A 37 1.11 -6.94 -2.59
C HIS A 37 1.48 -7.83 -1.38
N PRO A 38 0.68 -8.88 -1.06
CA PRO A 38 0.97 -9.79 0.03
C PRO A 38 2.21 -10.66 -0.26
N HIS A 39 2.51 -11.58 0.66
CA HIS A 39 3.78 -12.29 0.71
C HIS A 39 4.14 -13.04 -0.58
N PRO A 40 5.31 -12.75 -1.19
CA PRO A 40 5.76 -13.35 -2.45
C PRO A 40 5.76 -14.87 -2.44
N LEU A 41 6.33 -15.48 -1.39
CA LEU A 41 6.48 -16.93 -1.29
C LEU A 41 5.16 -17.68 -1.05
N TYR A 42 4.07 -16.97 -0.76
CA TYR A 42 2.73 -17.54 -0.64
C TYR A 42 1.82 -17.16 -1.81
N GLY A 43 2.40 -16.86 -2.96
CA GLY A 43 1.67 -16.56 -4.19
C GLY A 43 1.15 -15.12 -4.27
N GLY A 44 1.67 -14.22 -3.43
CA GLY A 44 1.36 -12.79 -3.52
C GLY A 44 1.97 -12.16 -4.77
N ASP A 45 1.16 -11.40 -5.50
CA ASP A 45 1.56 -10.61 -6.66
C ASP A 45 0.67 -9.37 -6.83
N MET A 46 0.99 -8.53 -7.80
CA MET A 46 0.24 -7.30 -8.09
C MET A 46 -1.18 -7.54 -8.62
N HIS A 47 -1.56 -8.77 -8.95
CA HIS A 47 -2.89 -9.16 -9.41
C HIS A 47 -3.77 -9.71 -8.29
N ASN A 48 -3.25 -9.78 -7.06
CA ASN A 48 -4.04 -10.15 -5.89
C ASN A 48 -5.33 -9.30 -5.84
N TYR A 49 -6.46 -9.94 -5.57
CA TYR A 49 -7.77 -9.29 -5.66
C TYR A 49 -7.96 -8.12 -4.68
N VAL A 50 -7.34 -8.15 -3.49
CA VAL A 50 -7.33 -7.01 -2.56
C VAL A 50 -6.57 -5.83 -3.17
N VAL A 51 -5.38 -6.09 -3.73
CA VAL A 51 -4.56 -5.07 -4.41
C VAL A 51 -5.34 -4.43 -5.56
N VAL A 52 -5.99 -5.25 -6.39
CA VAL A 52 -6.79 -4.77 -7.53
C VAL A 52 -7.98 -3.94 -7.06
N ALA A 53 -8.71 -4.40 -6.04
CA ALA A 53 -9.85 -3.67 -5.49
C ALA A 53 -9.45 -2.30 -4.93
N VAL A 54 -8.33 -2.22 -4.21
CA VAL A 54 -7.77 -0.96 -3.70
C VAL A 54 -7.42 -0.02 -4.85
N CYS A 55 -6.74 -0.50 -5.89
CA CYS A 55 -6.40 0.33 -7.06
C CYS A 55 -7.65 0.88 -7.76
N GLN A 56 -8.71 0.08 -7.88
CA GLN A 56 -9.99 0.51 -8.48
C GLN A 56 -10.65 1.62 -7.65
N ALA A 57 -10.73 1.45 -6.34
CA ALA A 57 -11.34 2.45 -5.45
C ALA A 57 -10.51 3.76 -5.40
N LEU A 58 -9.19 3.68 -5.43
CA LEU A 58 -8.32 4.85 -5.54
C LEU A 58 -8.55 5.61 -6.85
N ALA A 59 -8.67 4.89 -7.96
CA ALA A 59 -8.96 5.48 -9.26
C ALA A 59 -10.32 6.20 -9.29
N GLU A 60 -11.36 5.61 -8.68
CA GLU A 60 -12.68 6.24 -8.50
C GLU A 60 -12.62 7.50 -7.62
N ALA A 61 -11.69 7.53 -6.66
CA ALA A 61 -11.44 8.68 -5.80
C ALA A 61 -10.55 9.77 -6.44
N GLY A 62 -10.09 9.58 -7.69
CA GLY A 62 -9.21 10.53 -8.38
C GLY A 62 -7.74 10.44 -7.95
N ILE A 63 -7.32 9.32 -7.40
CA ILE A 63 -5.96 9.05 -6.93
C ILE A 63 -5.29 8.05 -7.88
N ALA A 64 -4.15 8.41 -8.44
CA ALA A 64 -3.36 7.46 -9.23
C ALA A 64 -2.83 6.32 -8.35
N SER A 65 -2.70 5.13 -8.90
CA SER A 65 -2.11 4.01 -8.17
C SER A 65 -1.12 3.23 -9.01
N LEU A 66 0.01 2.86 -8.40
CA LEU A 66 1.01 1.97 -8.98
C LEU A 66 0.99 0.66 -8.19
N ARG A 67 0.37 -0.39 -8.75
CA ARG A 67 0.57 -1.75 -8.27
C ARG A 67 1.75 -2.37 -9.01
N PHE A 68 2.61 -3.05 -8.32
CA PHE A 68 3.85 -3.59 -8.89
C PHE A 68 4.19 -4.94 -8.25
N ASN A 69 4.99 -5.73 -8.94
CA ASN A 69 5.56 -6.95 -8.41
C ASN A 69 6.87 -6.64 -7.70
N PHE A 70 6.99 -7.07 -6.44
CA PHE A 70 8.26 -7.07 -5.74
C PHE A 70 9.32 -7.90 -6.49
N ARG A 71 10.58 -7.69 -6.14
CA ARG A 71 11.70 -8.49 -6.66
C ARG A 71 11.42 -9.99 -6.60
N GLY A 72 11.80 -10.72 -7.64
CA GLY A 72 11.58 -12.16 -7.75
C GLY A 72 10.14 -12.60 -8.03
N VAL A 73 9.20 -11.67 -8.24
CA VAL A 73 7.79 -11.98 -8.56
C VAL A 73 7.48 -11.61 -10.02
N GLY A 74 6.81 -12.51 -10.72
CA GLY A 74 6.39 -12.29 -12.11
C GLY A 74 7.58 -12.03 -13.04
N ARG A 75 7.62 -10.84 -13.67
CA ARG A 75 8.73 -10.40 -14.52
C ARG A 75 9.67 -9.41 -13.82
N SER A 76 9.46 -9.12 -12.54
CA SER A 76 10.39 -8.34 -11.75
C SER A 76 11.68 -9.14 -11.54
N GLU A 77 12.83 -8.51 -11.78
CA GLU A 77 14.15 -9.11 -11.59
C GLU A 77 14.47 -9.36 -10.11
N GLY A 78 15.50 -10.14 -9.83
CA GLY A 78 16.01 -10.42 -8.50
C GLY A 78 15.34 -11.62 -7.83
N GLU A 79 15.47 -11.68 -6.52
CA GLU A 79 14.95 -12.75 -5.67
C GLU A 79 14.35 -12.14 -4.40
N TYR A 80 13.47 -12.89 -3.71
CA TYR A 80 12.90 -12.49 -2.42
C TYR A 80 13.99 -12.11 -1.42
N GLY A 81 13.85 -10.93 -0.81
CA GLY A 81 14.87 -10.28 0.03
C GLY A 81 14.49 -10.14 1.51
N ASP A 82 13.68 -11.06 2.05
CA ASP A 82 13.26 -11.13 3.47
C ASP A 82 12.70 -9.80 4.03
N GLY A 83 12.01 -9.03 3.18
CA GLY A 83 11.41 -7.74 3.54
C GLY A 83 12.36 -6.54 3.39
N LEU A 84 13.67 -6.73 3.46
CA LEU A 84 14.63 -5.63 3.29
C LEU A 84 14.72 -5.20 1.82
N GLY A 85 14.81 -6.16 0.91
CA GLY A 85 14.78 -5.90 -0.51
C GLY A 85 13.45 -5.29 -0.96
N GLU A 86 12.35 -5.83 -0.48
CA GLU A 86 11.00 -5.34 -0.80
C GLU A 86 10.75 -3.93 -0.26
N ARG A 87 11.38 -3.54 0.86
CA ARG A 87 11.38 -2.15 1.34
C ARG A 87 12.08 -1.21 0.35
N ALA A 88 13.22 -1.62 -0.21
CA ALA A 88 13.88 -0.84 -1.26
C ALA A 88 13.02 -0.74 -2.53
N ASP A 89 12.30 -1.80 -2.89
CA ASP A 89 11.37 -1.79 -4.03
C ASP A 89 10.20 -0.82 -3.80
N ALA A 90 9.63 -0.81 -2.60
CA ALA A 90 8.58 0.13 -2.22
C ALA A 90 9.06 1.58 -2.26
N ALA A 91 10.25 1.86 -1.74
CA ALA A 91 10.88 3.17 -1.83
C ALA A 91 11.13 3.60 -3.29
N ALA A 92 11.56 2.67 -4.14
CA ALA A 92 11.74 2.91 -5.57
C ALA A 92 10.41 3.20 -6.28
N ALA A 93 9.32 2.52 -5.92
CA ALA A 93 7.98 2.78 -6.44
C ALA A 93 7.49 4.20 -6.07
N LEU A 94 7.71 4.63 -4.82
CA LEU A 94 7.42 5.98 -4.36
C LEU A 94 8.25 7.03 -5.14
N ALA A 95 9.54 6.77 -5.33
CA ALA A 95 10.42 7.65 -6.11
C ALA A 95 9.98 7.73 -7.58
N TYR A 96 9.59 6.61 -8.18
CA TYR A 96 9.05 6.58 -9.54
C TYR A 96 7.79 7.42 -9.68
N LEU A 97 6.83 7.31 -8.75
CA LEU A 97 5.61 8.13 -8.77
C LEU A 97 5.92 9.62 -8.68
N ARG A 98 6.84 10.03 -7.80
CA ARG A 98 7.25 11.44 -7.64
C ARG A 98 7.91 12.06 -8.89
N GLN A 99 8.46 11.23 -9.79
CA GLN A 99 9.07 11.69 -11.05
C GLN A 99 8.06 11.88 -12.19
N LEU A 100 6.83 11.39 -12.04
CA LEU A 100 5.79 11.54 -13.06
C LEU A 100 5.27 12.98 -13.08
N ALA A 101 5.39 13.66 -14.22
CA ALA A 101 4.98 15.07 -14.37
C ALA A 101 3.51 15.36 -14.03
N ALA A 102 2.65 14.33 -14.10
CA ALA A 102 1.23 14.45 -13.80
C ALA A 102 0.90 14.18 -12.31
N VAL A 103 1.87 13.73 -11.50
CA VAL A 103 1.70 13.46 -10.07
C VAL A 103 2.12 14.68 -9.26
N ASP A 104 1.33 15.05 -8.27
CA ASP A 104 1.74 15.99 -7.24
C ASP A 104 2.76 15.30 -6.31
N PRO A 105 4.05 15.70 -6.34
CA PRO A 105 5.11 15.00 -5.61
C PRO A 105 4.97 15.07 -4.08
N ASP A 106 4.23 16.05 -3.56
CA ASP A 106 3.95 16.22 -2.13
C ASP A 106 2.75 15.37 -1.67
N LYS A 107 2.02 14.77 -2.61
CA LYS A 107 0.84 13.93 -2.36
C LYS A 107 1.06 12.48 -2.79
N VAL A 108 2.26 11.96 -2.56
CA VAL A 108 2.59 10.56 -2.83
C VAL A 108 2.53 9.74 -1.55
N SER A 109 1.73 8.69 -1.59
CA SER A 109 1.36 7.83 -0.47
C SER A 109 1.67 6.36 -0.73
N ILE A 110 1.51 5.52 0.28
CA ILE A 110 1.72 4.08 0.14
C ILE A 110 0.62 3.30 0.85
N VAL A 111 0.22 2.19 0.27
CA VAL A 111 -0.67 1.20 0.88
C VAL A 111 -0.09 -0.19 0.67
N GLY A 112 -0.28 -1.07 1.65
CA GLY A 112 0.13 -2.45 1.54
C GLY A 112 -0.87 -3.40 2.19
N TYR A 113 -0.87 -4.65 1.71
CA TYR A 113 -1.68 -5.73 2.26
C TYR A 113 -0.80 -6.85 2.81
N SER A 114 -1.11 -7.31 4.03
CA SER A 114 -0.41 -8.40 4.71
C SER A 114 1.10 -8.12 4.81
N PHE A 115 1.97 -8.95 4.26
CA PHE A 115 3.40 -8.68 4.14
C PHE A 115 3.67 -7.30 3.53
N GLY A 116 2.97 -6.95 2.45
CA GLY A 116 3.07 -5.63 1.84
C GLY A 116 2.70 -4.48 2.79
N ALA A 117 1.84 -4.72 3.78
CA ALA A 117 1.54 -3.73 4.81
C ALA A 117 2.73 -3.47 5.73
N ALA A 118 3.45 -4.53 6.13
CA ALA A 118 4.69 -4.39 6.90
C ALA A 118 5.77 -3.65 6.10
N VAL A 119 5.91 -3.99 4.81
CA VAL A 119 6.81 -3.29 3.89
C VAL A 119 6.43 -1.83 3.73
N ALA A 120 5.14 -1.51 3.56
CA ALA A 120 4.66 -0.14 3.41
C ALA A 120 4.96 0.72 4.65
N LEU A 121 4.72 0.19 5.85
CA LEU A 121 5.06 0.86 7.11
C LEU A 121 6.56 1.10 7.24
N ALA A 122 7.38 0.11 6.87
CA ALA A 122 8.84 0.21 6.94
C ALA A 122 9.46 1.12 5.87
N ALA A 123 8.79 1.29 4.72
CA ALA A 123 9.26 2.13 3.62
C ALA A 123 8.78 3.60 3.72
N ALA A 124 7.87 3.90 4.65
CA ALA A 124 7.37 5.25 4.85
C ALA A 124 8.48 6.17 5.37
N ASP A 125 8.88 7.12 4.54
CA ASP A 125 9.82 8.19 4.88
C ASP A 125 9.07 9.50 5.21
N GLU A 126 9.81 10.54 5.59
CA GLU A 126 9.26 11.87 5.92
C GLU A 126 8.51 12.55 4.75
N ARG A 127 8.68 12.08 3.52
CA ARG A 127 8.06 12.59 2.30
C ARG A 127 6.79 11.83 1.92
N VAL A 128 6.43 10.77 2.64
CA VAL A 128 5.18 10.03 2.39
C VAL A 128 4.01 10.82 2.98
N ALA A 129 3.03 11.12 2.15
CA ALA A 129 1.90 11.95 2.54
C ALA A 129 0.88 11.22 3.42
N ALA A 130 0.69 9.91 3.22
CA ALA A 130 -0.16 9.05 4.06
C ALA A 130 0.19 7.57 3.85
N VAL A 131 -0.10 6.74 4.85
CA VAL A 131 0.11 5.28 4.83
C VAL A 131 -1.19 4.55 5.15
N ALA A 132 -1.51 3.49 4.39
CA ALA A 132 -2.54 2.54 4.78
C ALA A 132 -1.96 1.12 4.88
N ALA A 133 -2.13 0.47 6.01
CA ALA A 133 -1.66 -0.89 6.26
C ALA A 133 -2.86 -1.82 6.48
N ILE A 134 -3.09 -2.70 5.51
CA ILE A 134 -4.20 -3.65 5.48
C ILE A 134 -3.71 -4.97 6.05
N SER A 135 -4.32 -5.43 7.14
CA SER A 135 -3.97 -6.68 7.81
C SER A 135 -2.44 -6.82 8.03
N PRO A 136 -1.76 -5.82 8.61
CA PRO A 136 -0.33 -5.92 8.86
C PRO A 136 -0.08 -7.08 9.80
N PRO A 137 0.77 -8.07 9.42
CA PRO A 137 1.07 -9.20 10.29
C PRO A 137 1.71 -8.69 11.59
N SER A 138 1.52 -9.45 12.66
CA SER A 138 2.18 -9.14 13.93
C SER A 138 3.70 -9.10 13.72
N LEU A 139 4.29 -7.92 13.84
CA LEU A 139 5.71 -7.68 13.53
C LEU A 139 6.66 -8.31 14.57
N GLY A 140 6.14 -9.14 15.49
CA GLY A 140 6.91 -9.79 16.55
C GLY A 140 7.56 -8.77 17.48
N GLN A 141 8.68 -9.17 18.13
CA GLN A 141 9.48 -8.26 18.96
C GLN A 141 10.42 -7.34 18.15
N SER A 142 10.47 -7.54 16.84
CA SER A 142 11.28 -6.74 15.90
C SER A 142 10.40 -5.75 15.15
N VAL A 143 9.62 -4.92 15.88
CA VAL A 143 9.06 -3.70 15.28
C VAL A 143 10.27 -2.81 15.04
N PRO A 144 10.68 -2.55 13.77
CA PRO A 144 11.69 -1.52 13.53
C PRO A 144 11.19 -0.21 14.16
N ASP A 145 12.09 0.65 14.60
CA ASP A 145 11.72 2.01 15.01
C ASP A 145 10.94 2.65 13.86
N LEU A 146 9.61 2.62 13.97
CA LEU A 146 8.72 3.20 12.97
C LEU A 146 8.62 4.69 13.26
N ASP A 147 9.43 5.51 12.59
CA ASP A 147 9.30 6.98 12.63
C ASP A 147 8.29 7.46 11.58
N ILE A 148 7.03 7.04 11.72
CA ILE A 148 5.93 7.42 10.80
C ILE A 148 5.29 8.68 11.35
N ARG A 149 5.40 9.78 10.63
CA ARG A 149 4.88 11.11 11.03
C ARG A 149 3.64 11.54 10.27
N CYS A 150 3.32 10.87 9.16
CA CYS A 150 2.15 11.16 8.35
C CYS A 150 0.88 10.46 8.88
N PRO A 151 -0.31 10.91 8.46
CA PRO A 151 -1.56 10.19 8.69
C PRO A 151 -1.45 8.72 8.31
N THR A 152 -1.86 7.84 9.21
CA THR A 152 -1.73 6.39 9.04
C THR A 152 -3.06 5.70 9.31
N LEU A 153 -3.48 4.79 8.43
CA LEU A 153 -4.61 3.91 8.64
C LEU A 153 -4.11 2.48 8.86
N LEU A 154 -4.49 1.88 9.99
CA LEU A 154 -4.39 0.44 10.21
C LEU A 154 -5.78 -0.17 10.09
N ILE A 155 -5.93 -1.20 9.26
CA ILE A 155 -7.22 -1.87 9.08
C ILE A 155 -7.05 -3.39 9.09
N SER A 156 -7.89 -4.11 9.84
CA SER A 156 -7.99 -5.57 9.81
C SER A 156 -9.43 -6.05 9.90
N GLY A 157 -9.62 -7.33 9.58
CA GLY A 157 -10.88 -8.03 9.85
C GLY A 157 -11.03 -8.36 11.34
N GLU A 158 -12.27 -8.41 11.83
CA GLU A 158 -12.56 -8.84 13.19
C GLU A 158 -12.08 -10.29 13.46
N GLN A 159 -12.10 -11.13 12.40
CA GLN A 159 -11.72 -12.55 12.45
C GLN A 159 -10.32 -12.80 11.87
N ASP A 160 -9.50 -11.75 11.71
CA ASP A 160 -8.14 -11.88 11.20
C ASP A 160 -7.21 -12.51 12.25
N GLU A 161 -6.82 -13.77 12.03
CA GLU A 161 -5.93 -14.51 12.92
C GLU A 161 -4.44 -14.15 12.74
N PHE A 162 -4.05 -13.59 11.59
CA PHE A 162 -2.67 -13.18 11.29
C PHE A 162 -2.38 -11.74 11.72
N ALA A 163 -3.40 -10.88 11.67
CA ALA A 163 -3.35 -9.49 12.10
C ALA A 163 -4.54 -9.18 13.02
N PRO A 164 -4.62 -9.81 14.21
CA PRO A 164 -5.76 -9.65 15.09
C PRO A 164 -5.89 -8.19 15.56
N PRO A 165 -7.13 -7.69 15.80
CA PRO A 165 -7.37 -6.31 16.23
C PRO A 165 -6.56 -5.87 17.44
N ALA A 166 -6.23 -6.79 18.36
CA ALA A 166 -5.38 -6.51 19.52
C ALA A 166 -3.95 -6.10 19.11
N SER A 167 -3.37 -6.77 18.10
CA SER A 167 -2.05 -6.42 17.57
C SER A 167 -2.06 -5.06 16.86
N LEU A 168 -3.14 -4.73 16.15
CA LEU A 168 -3.32 -3.42 15.53
C LEU A 168 -3.36 -2.30 16.59
N SER A 169 -4.02 -2.53 17.72
CA SER A 169 -4.09 -1.56 18.80
C SER A 169 -2.71 -1.26 19.39
N THR A 170 -1.87 -2.27 19.55
CA THR A 170 -0.49 -2.11 19.98
C THR A 170 0.32 -1.31 18.97
N LEU A 171 0.21 -1.66 17.69
CA LEU A 171 0.90 -0.96 16.60
C LEU A 171 0.45 0.50 16.48
N ALA A 172 -0.86 0.77 16.60
CA ALA A 172 -1.41 2.12 16.58
C ALA A 172 -0.85 2.98 17.73
N THR A 173 -0.69 2.40 18.91
CA THR A 173 -0.08 3.09 20.05
C THR A 173 1.40 3.44 19.78
N THR A 174 2.12 2.53 19.15
CA THR A 174 3.54 2.75 18.76
C THR A 174 3.68 3.85 17.70
N ILE A 175 2.81 3.88 16.69
CA ILE A 175 2.83 4.92 15.63
C ILE A 175 2.42 6.28 16.21
N GLY A 176 1.42 6.33 17.09
CA GLY A 176 1.04 7.56 17.78
C GLY A 176 -0.29 8.19 17.30
N PRO A 177 -0.54 9.46 17.65
CA PRO A 177 -1.85 10.09 17.50
C PRO A 177 -2.32 10.31 16.06
N GLN A 178 -1.41 10.27 15.08
CA GLN A 178 -1.74 10.35 13.65
C GLN A 178 -2.30 9.03 13.09
N CYS A 179 -2.31 7.95 13.89
CA CYS A 179 -2.76 6.63 13.48
C CYS A 179 -4.26 6.44 13.76
N GLN A 180 -5.00 6.09 12.72
CA GLN A 180 -6.40 5.66 12.81
C GLN A 180 -6.47 4.14 12.70
N MET A 181 -7.32 3.52 13.50
CA MET A 181 -7.58 2.07 13.44
C MET A 181 -9.02 1.80 12.98
N ARG A 182 -9.18 0.80 12.12
CA ARG A 182 -10.48 0.28 11.68
C ARG A 182 -10.50 -1.23 11.77
N VAL A 183 -11.61 -1.76 12.26
CA VAL A 183 -11.88 -3.21 12.29
C VAL A 183 -13.17 -3.45 11.51
N VAL A 184 -13.12 -4.31 10.50
CA VAL A 184 -14.29 -4.68 9.69
C VAL A 184 -14.91 -5.94 10.26
N ARG A 185 -16.17 -5.82 10.68
CA ARG A 185 -16.89 -6.91 11.32
C ARG A 185 -17.10 -8.08 10.36
N GLY A 186 -16.79 -9.29 10.81
CA GLY A 186 -16.96 -10.54 10.07
C GLY A 186 -15.91 -10.81 9.00
N ALA A 187 -15.03 -9.86 8.67
CA ALA A 187 -13.93 -10.08 7.75
C ALA A 187 -12.80 -10.87 8.41
N ASP A 188 -12.14 -11.71 7.63
CA ASP A 188 -10.92 -12.43 8.00
C ASP A 188 -9.68 -11.79 7.31
N HIS A 189 -8.53 -12.48 7.43
CA HIS A 189 -7.27 -12.04 6.80
C HIS A 189 -7.37 -11.91 5.28
N PHE A 190 -8.15 -12.79 4.65
CA PHE A 190 -8.22 -12.89 3.19
C PHE A 190 -9.21 -11.92 2.55
N TRP A 191 -10.09 -11.29 3.33
CA TRP A 191 -11.04 -10.28 2.86
C TRP A 191 -12.07 -10.78 1.84
N SER A 192 -12.27 -12.09 1.71
CA SER A 192 -13.20 -12.67 0.75
C SER A 192 -14.63 -12.19 0.98
N GLY A 193 -15.18 -11.46 -0.01
CA GLY A 193 -16.51 -10.84 0.07
C GLY A 193 -16.54 -9.47 0.76
N TYR A 194 -15.41 -8.98 1.27
CA TYR A 194 -15.25 -7.68 1.93
C TYR A 194 -14.34 -6.72 1.15
N GLU A 195 -13.86 -7.13 -0.02
CA GLU A 195 -12.86 -6.38 -0.81
C GLU A 195 -13.33 -4.97 -1.15
N LYS A 196 -14.61 -4.84 -1.50
CA LYS A 196 -15.19 -3.55 -1.85
C LYS A 196 -15.30 -2.62 -0.66
N GLU A 197 -15.74 -3.12 0.49
CA GLU A 197 -15.85 -2.35 1.73
C GLU A 197 -14.47 -1.88 2.18
N LEU A 198 -13.51 -2.80 2.23
CA LEU A 198 -12.12 -2.49 2.52
C LEU A 198 -11.56 -1.39 1.61
N ALA A 199 -11.70 -1.57 0.30
CA ALA A 199 -11.14 -0.66 -0.68
C ALA A 199 -11.76 0.75 -0.58
N GLN A 200 -13.06 0.84 -0.28
CA GLN A 200 -13.74 2.11 -0.04
C GLN A 200 -13.22 2.81 1.21
N VAL A 201 -12.98 2.09 2.30
CA VAL A 201 -12.39 2.66 3.53
C VAL A 201 -11.00 3.22 3.26
N VAL A 202 -10.16 2.48 2.54
CA VAL A 202 -8.80 2.91 2.17
C VAL A 202 -8.85 4.14 1.24
N ALA A 203 -9.69 4.11 0.22
CA ALA A 203 -9.83 5.23 -0.71
C ALA A 203 -10.36 6.50 -0.03
N GLN A 204 -11.35 6.36 0.87
CA GLN A 204 -11.87 7.49 1.64
C GLN A 204 -10.79 8.10 2.54
N PHE A 205 -10.00 7.28 3.24
CA PHE A 205 -8.89 7.75 4.06
C PHE A 205 -7.87 8.57 3.24
N PHE A 206 -7.44 8.06 2.10
CA PHE A 206 -6.51 8.81 1.24
C PHE A 206 -7.14 10.07 0.65
N ARG A 207 -8.42 10.03 0.30
CA ARG A 207 -9.14 11.22 -0.17
C ARG A 207 -9.12 12.32 0.88
N ASP A 208 -9.43 11.99 2.13
CA ASP A 208 -9.45 12.94 3.24
C ASP A 208 -8.07 13.54 3.52
N CYS A 209 -7.00 12.73 3.35
CA CYS A 209 -5.63 13.16 3.57
C CYS A 209 -5.04 13.98 2.41
N LEU A 210 -5.42 13.68 1.17
CA LEU A 210 -4.71 14.17 -0.03
C LEU A 210 -5.50 15.19 -0.84
N ILE A 211 -6.83 15.18 -0.73
CA ILE A 211 -7.71 16.02 -1.55
C ILE A 211 -8.47 17.02 -0.68
N GLY A 212 -8.84 16.65 0.56
CA GLY A 212 -9.54 17.48 1.54
C GLY A 212 -11.05 17.44 1.37
#